data_533237b98437cd9c8174e225ca1e85b8
#
_entry.id   533237b98437cd9c8174e225ca1e85b8
#
_cell.length_a   1.000
_cell.length_b   1.000
_cell.length_c   1.000
_cell.angle_alpha   90.00
_cell.angle_beta   90.00
_cell.angle_gamma   90.00
#
_symmetry.space_group_name_H-M   'P 1'
#
loop_
_entity.id
_entity.type
_entity.pdbx_description
1 polymer ?
#
loop_
_entity_poly.entity_id
_entity_poly.type
_entity_poly.pdbx_seq_one_letter_code
_entity_poly.pdbx_strand_id
1 'polypeptide(L)'
;SNMLTEAYKDNAVVAPAGIEASQLTKRQRQLLLAVVKSYADQYRQELSAERLREVEEHLNQTSFAWIGQNAVEAPIYYRIFSPVVLIEFDQQRAVSLPGDPKTPLRTHVHTIVRTPNGNDYGADLLRQHLLRDHSAQPIGSASPAAPKSP
;
A
#
# COMPACT_ATOMS: atom_id res chain seq x y z
N SER A 1 -10.80 -13.24 1.84
CA SER A 1 -9.65 -12.48 1.31
C SER A 1 -8.74 -12.11 2.46
N ASN A 2 -7.49 -11.90 2.19
CA ASN A 2 -6.52 -11.41 3.17
C ASN A 2 -6.04 -10.04 2.69
N MET A 3 -5.89 -9.11 3.62
CA MET A 3 -5.28 -7.82 3.33
C MET A 3 -3.88 -8.06 2.74
N LEU A 4 -3.71 -7.74 1.46
CA LEU A 4 -2.46 -8.02 0.73
C LEU A 4 -1.33 -7.07 1.13
N THR A 5 -1.71 -5.91 1.70
CA THR A 5 -0.76 -4.88 2.15
C THR A 5 -0.26 -5.12 3.57
N GLU A 6 -0.65 -6.23 4.20
CA GLU A 6 -0.16 -6.64 5.53
C GLU A 6 -0.23 -5.50 6.56
N ALA A 7 -1.41 -5.28 7.16
CA ALA A 7 -1.67 -4.19 8.10
C ALA A 7 -0.69 -4.09 9.30
N TYR A 8 -0.02 -5.19 9.62
CA TYR A 8 0.95 -5.32 10.73
C TYR A 8 2.40 -5.13 10.29
N LYS A 9 2.65 -4.82 9.01
CA LYS A 9 4.01 -4.70 8.44
C LYS A 9 4.21 -3.30 7.89
N ASP A 10 5.13 -2.58 8.51
CA ASP A 10 5.55 -1.27 8.04
C ASP A 10 6.35 -1.38 6.74
N ASN A 11 6.24 -0.37 5.90
CA ASN A 11 6.99 -0.27 4.65
C ASN A 11 6.86 -1.49 3.72
N ALA A 12 5.68 -2.13 3.72
CA ALA A 12 5.43 -3.24 2.82
C ALA A 12 5.56 -2.81 1.36
N VAL A 13 6.28 -3.62 0.57
CA VAL A 13 6.42 -3.41 -0.87
C VAL A 13 5.36 -4.21 -1.59
N VAL A 14 4.49 -3.53 -2.31
CA VAL A 14 3.34 -4.12 -3.01
C VAL A 14 3.43 -3.78 -4.50
N ALA A 15 3.24 -4.78 -5.34
CA ALA A 15 3.18 -4.56 -6.79
C ALA A 15 1.82 -3.98 -7.22
N PRO A 16 1.78 -3.12 -8.26
CA PRO A 16 0.54 -2.72 -8.91
C PRO A 16 -0.27 -3.95 -9.36
N ALA A 17 -1.59 -3.85 -9.32
CA ALA A 17 -2.47 -4.90 -9.82
C ALA A 17 -3.78 -4.32 -10.35
N GLY A 18 -4.44 -5.05 -11.22
CA GLY A 18 -5.70 -4.66 -11.83
C GLY A 18 -5.52 -3.82 -13.10
N ILE A 19 -6.48 -2.94 -13.37
CA ILE A 19 -6.49 -2.09 -14.56
C ILE A 19 -5.77 -0.77 -14.28
N GLU A 20 -4.93 -0.34 -15.20
CA GLU A 20 -4.32 1.00 -15.11
C GLU A 20 -5.33 2.10 -15.44
N ALA A 21 -5.26 3.22 -14.75
CA ALA A 21 -6.14 4.36 -15.00
C ALA A 21 -5.94 4.96 -16.39
N SER A 22 -4.78 4.76 -17.02
CA SER A 22 -4.53 5.09 -18.42
C SER A 22 -5.51 4.42 -19.39
N GLN A 23 -6.00 3.22 -19.05
CA GLN A 23 -6.95 2.43 -19.83
C GLN A 23 -8.43 2.76 -19.53
N LEU A 24 -8.69 3.55 -18.50
CA LEU A 24 -10.04 3.93 -18.09
C LEU A 24 -10.58 5.07 -18.94
N THR A 25 -11.90 5.06 -19.15
CA THR A 25 -12.61 6.20 -19.72
C THR A 25 -12.54 7.43 -18.82
N LYS A 26 -12.79 8.62 -19.34
CA LYS A 26 -12.83 9.85 -18.55
C LYS A 26 -13.78 9.74 -17.36
N ARG A 27 -14.95 9.16 -17.53
CA ARG A 27 -15.93 8.95 -16.45
C ARG A 27 -15.40 8.01 -15.37
N GLN A 28 -14.76 6.92 -15.75
CA GLN A 28 -14.19 5.96 -14.81
C GLN A 28 -13.03 6.57 -14.02
N ARG A 29 -12.16 7.38 -14.64
CA ARG A 29 -11.11 8.12 -13.93
C ARG A 29 -11.69 9.09 -12.90
N GLN A 30 -12.76 9.80 -13.23
CA GLN A 30 -13.47 10.66 -12.28
C GLN A 30 -14.01 9.88 -11.09
N LEU A 31 -14.59 8.69 -11.32
CA LEU A 31 -15.06 7.83 -10.24
C LEU A 31 -13.92 7.31 -9.37
N LEU A 32 -12.80 6.91 -9.97
CA LEU A 32 -11.60 6.49 -9.24
C LEU A 32 -11.08 7.61 -8.33
N LEU A 33 -10.97 8.83 -8.86
CA LEU A 33 -10.57 10.01 -8.07
C LEU A 33 -11.59 10.34 -6.97
N ALA A 34 -12.89 10.15 -7.21
CA ALA A 34 -13.90 10.33 -6.18
C ALA A 34 -13.75 9.32 -5.03
N VAL A 35 -13.37 8.08 -5.32
CA VAL A 35 -13.04 7.11 -4.27
C VAL A 35 -11.80 7.56 -3.50
N VAL A 36 -10.71 7.94 -4.17
CA VAL A 36 -9.50 8.46 -3.50
C VAL A 36 -9.84 9.65 -2.62
N LYS A 37 -10.66 10.58 -3.13
CA LYS A 37 -11.10 11.76 -2.39
C LYS A 37 -11.85 11.40 -1.10
N SER A 38 -12.67 10.36 -1.09
CA SER A 38 -13.39 9.94 0.12
C SER A 38 -12.48 9.51 1.28
N TYR A 39 -11.27 9.05 0.97
CA TYR A 39 -10.22 8.78 1.95
C TYR A 39 -9.43 10.04 2.31
N ALA A 40 -9.07 10.83 1.32
CA ALA A 40 -8.33 12.06 1.52
C ALA A 40 -9.13 13.06 2.40
N ASP A 41 -10.44 13.13 2.25
CA ASP A 41 -11.32 14.02 3.03
C ASP A 41 -11.37 13.68 4.55
N GLN A 42 -10.77 12.58 4.97
CA GLN A 42 -10.60 12.26 6.39
C GLN A 42 -9.39 13.02 7.02
N TYR A 43 -8.54 13.62 6.22
CA TYR A 43 -7.47 14.50 6.68
C TYR A 43 -7.94 15.95 6.81
N ARG A 44 -7.08 16.81 7.35
CA ARG A 44 -7.30 18.27 7.31
C ARG A 44 -7.42 18.74 5.86
N GLN A 45 -8.19 19.77 5.63
CA GLN A 45 -8.54 20.22 4.28
C GLN A 45 -7.31 20.50 3.40
N GLU A 46 -6.27 21.09 3.96
CA GLU A 46 -5.03 21.42 3.23
C GLU A 46 -4.31 20.13 2.78
N LEU A 47 -4.23 19.13 3.67
CA LEU A 47 -3.61 17.84 3.37
C LEU A 47 -4.45 17.00 2.41
N SER A 48 -5.78 17.09 2.51
CA SER A 48 -6.71 16.41 1.59
C SER A 48 -6.50 16.92 0.16
N ALA A 49 -6.49 18.24 -0.03
CA ALA A 49 -6.29 18.85 -1.34
C ALA A 49 -4.93 18.47 -1.94
N GLU A 50 -3.86 18.52 -1.14
CA GLU A 50 -2.52 18.14 -1.57
C GLU A 50 -2.45 16.67 -1.98
N ARG A 51 -2.98 15.77 -1.15
CA ARG A 51 -2.99 14.33 -1.44
C ARG A 51 -3.75 14.01 -2.73
N LEU A 52 -4.89 14.66 -2.94
CA LEU A 52 -5.67 14.47 -4.17
C LEU A 52 -4.90 14.96 -5.40
N ARG A 53 -4.26 16.13 -5.31
CA ARG A 53 -3.42 16.68 -6.37
C ARG A 53 -2.26 15.75 -6.74
N GLU A 54 -1.56 15.20 -5.74
CA GLU A 54 -0.50 14.21 -5.97
C GLU A 54 -0.99 12.98 -6.73
N VAL A 55 -2.18 12.46 -6.40
CA VAL A 55 -2.75 11.32 -7.11
C VAL A 55 -3.18 11.69 -8.52
N GLU A 56 -3.73 12.89 -8.74
CA GLU A 56 -4.08 13.39 -10.08
C GLU A 56 -2.85 13.49 -10.98
N GLU A 57 -1.74 13.98 -10.48
CA GLU A 57 -0.46 14.07 -11.21
C GLU A 57 0.08 12.69 -11.60
N HIS A 58 -0.18 11.67 -10.77
CA HIS A 58 0.25 10.29 -11.00
C HIS A 58 -0.87 9.38 -11.54
N LEU A 59 -1.98 9.94 -12.00
CA LEU A 59 -3.17 9.17 -12.37
C LEU A 59 -2.89 8.09 -13.42
N ASN A 60 -2.05 8.38 -14.41
CA ASN A 60 -1.70 7.39 -15.44
C ASN A 60 -0.87 6.20 -14.92
N GLN A 61 -0.26 6.35 -13.75
CA GLN A 61 0.50 5.30 -13.05
C GLN A 61 -0.33 4.66 -11.92
N THR A 62 -1.60 5.05 -11.81
CA THR A 62 -2.51 4.53 -10.79
C THR A 62 -3.24 3.32 -11.35
N SER A 63 -3.33 2.26 -10.55
CA SER A 63 -4.06 1.04 -10.90
C SER A 63 -5.21 0.78 -9.93
N PHE A 64 -6.23 0.10 -10.41
CA PHE A 64 -7.42 -0.29 -9.66
C PHE A 64 -7.66 -1.79 -9.79
N ALA A 65 -7.67 -2.50 -8.67
CA ALA A 65 -8.01 -3.92 -8.61
C ALA A 65 -9.33 -4.11 -7.86
N TRP A 66 -10.10 -5.09 -8.29
CA TRP A 66 -11.40 -5.44 -7.71
C TRP A 66 -11.55 -6.94 -7.60
N ILE A 67 -12.12 -7.40 -6.48
CA ILE A 67 -12.54 -8.78 -6.27
C ILE A 67 -13.95 -8.75 -5.68
N GLY A 68 -14.84 -9.54 -6.22
CA GLY A 68 -16.22 -9.64 -5.78
C GLY A 68 -17.21 -9.49 -6.92
N GLN A 69 -18.48 -9.71 -6.61
CA GLN A 69 -19.58 -9.55 -7.58
C GLN A 69 -20.04 -8.08 -7.60
N ASN A 70 -20.50 -7.63 -8.76
CA ASN A 70 -21.14 -6.33 -8.90
C ASN A 70 -22.61 -6.41 -8.45
N ALA A 71 -22.82 -6.64 -7.16
CA ALA A 71 -24.15 -6.69 -6.53
C ALA A 71 -24.12 -5.96 -5.19
N VAL A 72 -25.19 -5.25 -4.88
CA VAL A 72 -25.28 -4.38 -3.69
C VAL A 72 -24.98 -5.15 -2.40
N GLU A 73 -25.43 -6.39 -2.30
CA GLU A 73 -25.27 -7.22 -1.10
C GLU A 73 -24.00 -8.08 -1.09
N ALA A 74 -23.24 -8.12 -2.19
CA ALA A 74 -22.04 -8.91 -2.26
C ALA A 74 -20.88 -8.26 -1.49
N PRO A 75 -20.11 -9.03 -0.72
CA PRO A 75 -18.87 -8.54 -0.16
C PRO A 75 -17.85 -8.26 -1.27
N ILE A 76 -17.06 -7.23 -1.06
CA ILE A 76 -16.09 -6.75 -2.05
C ILE A 76 -14.71 -6.55 -1.42
N TYR A 77 -13.73 -6.59 -2.29
CA TYR A 77 -12.38 -6.12 -2.05
C TYR A 77 -11.98 -5.17 -3.18
N TYR A 78 -11.31 -4.09 -2.87
CA TYR A 78 -10.60 -3.33 -3.88
C TYR A 78 -9.27 -2.77 -3.37
N ARG A 79 -8.39 -2.49 -4.32
CA ARG A 79 -7.12 -1.83 -4.07
C ARG A 79 -6.89 -0.75 -5.13
N ILE A 80 -6.49 0.43 -4.66
CA ILE A 80 -5.98 1.51 -5.48
C ILE A 80 -4.49 1.61 -5.18
N PHE A 81 -3.67 1.50 -6.20
CA PHE A 81 -2.23 1.66 -6.10
C PHE A 81 -1.78 2.81 -6.98
N SER A 82 -1.15 3.81 -6.39
CA SER A 82 -0.51 4.94 -7.02
C SER A 82 0.92 5.05 -6.50
N PRO A 83 1.86 5.71 -7.19
CA PRO A 83 3.19 6.00 -6.61
C PRO A 83 3.16 6.74 -5.29
N VAL A 84 2.09 7.45 -4.98
CA VAL A 84 1.98 8.33 -3.81
C VAL A 84 0.97 7.88 -2.77
N VAL A 85 0.04 6.98 -3.11
CA VAL A 85 -0.94 6.42 -2.17
C VAL A 85 -1.29 4.98 -2.51
N LEU A 86 -1.43 4.17 -1.48
CA LEU A 86 -1.99 2.83 -1.53
C LEU A 86 -3.23 2.81 -0.65
N ILE A 87 -4.36 2.44 -1.24
CA ILE A 87 -5.63 2.24 -0.53
C ILE A 87 -6.05 0.80 -0.73
N GLU A 88 -6.36 0.12 0.35
CA GLU A 88 -6.92 -1.23 0.33
C GLU A 88 -8.16 -1.27 1.17
N PHE A 89 -9.23 -1.80 0.62
CA PHE A 89 -10.52 -2.02 1.26
C PHE A 89 -10.86 -3.49 1.18
N ASP A 90 -11.19 -4.09 2.31
CA ASP A 90 -11.52 -5.51 2.38
C ASP A 90 -12.72 -5.75 3.29
N GLN A 91 -13.69 -6.50 2.81
CA GLN A 91 -14.78 -7.04 3.60
C GLN A 91 -14.44 -8.47 3.98
N GLN A 92 -14.14 -8.67 5.25
CA GLN A 92 -13.57 -9.91 5.75
C GLN A 92 -14.62 -10.84 6.36
N ARG A 93 -14.18 -12.07 6.61
CA ARG A 93 -14.95 -13.07 7.35
C ARG A 93 -15.16 -12.60 8.78
N ALA A 94 -16.29 -13.00 9.35
CA ALA A 94 -16.52 -12.79 10.76
C ALA A 94 -15.52 -13.61 11.60
N VAL A 95 -14.74 -12.92 12.41
CA VAL A 95 -13.96 -13.54 13.47
C VAL A 95 -14.71 -13.24 14.76
N SER A 96 -15.20 -14.26 15.45
CA SER A 96 -15.95 -14.13 16.70
C SER A 96 -17.31 -13.39 16.58
N LEU A 97 -17.84 -13.25 15.38
CA LEU A 97 -19.17 -12.69 15.13
C LEU A 97 -20.15 -13.81 14.76
N PRO A 98 -21.46 -13.66 15.01
CA PRO A 98 -22.46 -14.60 14.53
C PRO A 98 -22.43 -14.69 12.99
N GLY A 99 -22.50 -15.90 12.46
CA GLY A 99 -22.53 -16.13 11.01
C GLY A 99 -21.60 -17.28 10.58
N ASP A 100 -21.58 -17.56 9.27
CA ASP A 100 -20.67 -18.54 8.69
C ASP A 100 -19.23 -17.98 8.71
N PRO A 101 -18.29 -18.64 9.43
CA PRO A 101 -16.91 -18.17 9.53
C PRO A 101 -16.14 -18.22 8.21
N LYS A 102 -16.72 -18.81 7.16
CA LYS A 102 -16.10 -18.89 5.82
C LYS A 102 -16.56 -17.80 4.88
N THR A 103 -17.67 -17.12 5.17
CA THR A 103 -18.26 -16.12 4.29
C THR A 103 -17.88 -14.70 4.73
N PRO A 104 -17.32 -13.87 3.86
CA PRO A 104 -17.07 -12.45 4.15
C PRO A 104 -18.38 -11.72 4.46
N LEU A 105 -18.34 -10.80 5.43
CA LEU A 105 -19.46 -9.97 5.82
C LEU A 105 -19.26 -8.54 5.32
N ARG A 106 -20.31 -7.94 4.76
CA ARG A 106 -20.30 -6.52 4.35
C ARG A 106 -20.06 -5.56 5.52
N THR A 107 -20.43 -5.96 6.72
CA THR A 107 -20.30 -5.15 7.94
C THR A 107 -18.93 -5.30 8.62
N HIS A 108 -18.11 -6.28 8.21
CA HIS A 108 -16.77 -6.45 8.74
C HIS A 108 -15.76 -5.88 7.75
N VAL A 109 -15.52 -4.59 7.87
CA VAL A 109 -14.70 -3.81 6.94
C VAL A 109 -13.33 -3.52 7.54
N HIS A 110 -12.30 -3.78 6.77
CA HIS A 110 -10.93 -3.33 7.03
C HIS A 110 -10.49 -2.39 5.92
N THR A 111 -9.79 -1.34 6.29
CA THR A 111 -9.22 -0.38 5.35
C THR A 111 -7.78 -0.06 5.74
N ILE A 112 -6.91 -0.03 4.75
CA ILE A 112 -5.54 0.45 4.89
C ILE A 112 -5.33 1.61 3.94
N VAL A 113 -4.75 2.69 4.43
CA VAL A 113 -4.24 3.80 3.63
C VAL A 113 -2.80 4.04 4.01
N ARG A 114 -1.90 3.99 3.05
CA ARG A 114 -0.47 4.18 3.29
C ARG A 114 0.24 4.82 2.10
N THR A 115 1.45 5.30 2.32
CA THR A 115 2.38 5.65 1.24
C THR A 115 3.11 4.39 0.82
N PRO A 116 3.09 4.03 -0.47
CA PRO A 116 3.56 2.71 -0.90
C PRO A 116 5.08 2.57 -0.92
N ASN A 117 5.50 1.30 -1.00
CA ASN A 117 6.84 0.88 -1.38
C ASN A 117 7.97 1.41 -0.49
N GLY A 118 7.80 1.22 0.81
CA GLY A 118 8.83 1.51 1.78
C GLY A 118 8.85 2.96 2.26
N ASN A 119 7.75 3.69 2.08
CA ASN A 119 7.68 5.10 2.44
C ASN A 119 6.46 5.46 3.32
N ASP A 120 5.97 4.55 4.13
CA ASP A 120 4.78 4.73 4.97
C ASP A 120 4.87 5.97 5.89
N TYR A 121 6.07 6.32 6.32
CA TYR A 121 6.33 7.47 7.20
C TYR A 121 6.96 8.67 6.48
N GLY A 122 6.87 8.72 5.15
CA GLY A 122 7.53 9.73 4.33
C GLY A 122 9.04 9.53 4.19
N ALA A 123 9.64 8.67 5.01
CA ALA A 123 11.04 8.26 4.91
C ALA A 123 11.24 6.93 5.64
N ASP A 124 11.96 6.00 5.03
CA ASP A 124 12.41 4.77 5.67
C ASP A 124 13.62 5.09 6.56
N LEU A 125 13.34 5.45 7.82
CA LEU A 125 14.36 5.88 8.78
C LEU A 125 15.37 4.76 9.08
N LEU A 126 14.93 3.49 9.12
CA LEU A 126 15.82 2.36 9.33
C LEU A 126 16.77 2.19 8.16
N ARG A 127 16.27 2.23 6.94
CA ARG A 127 17.10 2.15 5.73
C ARG A 127 18.08 3.31 5.67
N GLN A 128 17.65 4.54 5.98
CA GLN A 128 18.54 5.69 6.01
C GLN A 128 19.65 5.53 7.05
N HIS A 129 19.33 5.04 8.25
CA HIS A 129 20.31 4.73 9.28
C HIS A 129 21.31 3.67 8.81
N LEU A 130 20.82 2.55 8.26
CA LEU A 130 21.68 1.48 7.76
C LEU A 130 22.61 1.96 6.64
N LEU A 131 22.10 2.75 5.70
CA LEU A 131 22.92 3.30 4.62
C LEU A 131 23.95 4.31 5.11
N ARG A 132 23.62 5.12 6.11
CA ARG A 132 24.53 6.15 6.62
C ARG A 132 25.58 5.57 7.57
N ASP A 133 25.15 4.72 8.50
CA ASP A 133 25.96 4.34 9.65
C ASP A 133 26.59 2.94 9.52
N HIS A 134 26.08 2.10 8.60
CA HIS A 134 26.52 0.70 8.41
C HIS A 134 26.96 0.38 6.98
N SER A 135 26.90 1.30 6.02
CA SER A 135 27.29 1.06 4.62
C SER A 135 28.81 1.11 4.38
N ALA A 136 29.63 1.40 5.37
CA ALA A 136 31.07 1.57 5.21
C ALA A 136 31.88 0.69 6.18
N GLN A 137 31.79 -0.62 6.02
CA GLN A 137 32.87 -1.51 6.42
C GLN A 137 33.11 -2.48 5.26
N PRO A 138 34.14 -2.27 4.42
CA PRO A 138 34.67 -3.39 3.66
C PRO A 138 35.17 -4.42 4.69
N ILE A 139 34.63 -5.65 4.58
CA ILE A 139 35.15 -6.79 5.35
C ILE A 139 36.64 -6.78 5.15
N GLY A 140 37.38 -6.41 6.20
CA GLY A 140 38.83 -6.30 6.15
C GLY A 140 39.42 -7.62 5.64
N SER A 141 40.17 -7.54 4.57
CA SER A 141 41.06 -8.60 4.16
C SER A 141 41.91 -9.01 5.37
N ALA A 142 41.68 -10.20 5.86
CA ALA A 142 42.56 -10.81 6.85
C ALA A 142 43.93 -10.82 6.26
N SER A 143 44.83 -10.02 6.80
CA SER A 143 46.27 -10.06 6.45
C SER A 143 46.79 -11.46 6.82
N PRO A 144 47.42 -12.18 5.89
CA PRO A 144 47.99 -13.48 6.23
C PRO A 144 49.09 -13.30 7.29
N ALA A 145 48.95 -14.06 8.37
CA ALA A 145 49.95 -14.09 9.44
C ALA A 145 51.34 -14.46 8.87
N ALA A 146 52.33 -13.64 9.18
CA ALA A 146 53.70 -13.89 8.83
C ALA A 146 54.22 -15.21 9.45
N PRO A 147 54.99 -16.03 8.75
CA PRO A 147 55.53 -17.27 9.30
C PRO A 147 56.57 -16.95 10.38
N LYS A 148 56.43 -17.60 11.55
CA LYS A 148 57.46 -17.60 12.59
C LYS A 148 58.67 -18.37 12.07
N SER A 149 59.78 -17.70 11.97
CA SER A 149 61.10 -18.31 11.70
C SER A 149 61.65 -19.06 12.90
N PRO A 150 62.53 -20.05 12.72
CA PRO A 150 62.92 -21.09 13.67
C PRO A 150 63.77 -20.62 14.85
#